data_38c84f3db87e5723689c2a0b70e8406f
#
_entry.id   38c84f3db87e5723689c2a0b70e8406f
#
_cell.length_a   1.000
_cell.length_b   1.000
_cell.length_c   1.000
_cell.angle_alpha   90.00
_cell.angle_beta   90.00
_cell.angle_gamma   90.00
#
_symmetry.space_group_name_H-M   'P 1'
#
loop_
_entity.id
_entity.type
_entity.pdbx_description
1 polymer ?
#
loop_
_entity_poly.entity_id
_entity_poly.type
_entity_poly.pdbx_seq_one_letter_code
_entity_poly.pdbx_strand_id
1 'polypeptide(L)'
;RVGSTYFWRDKTEGPTEAAKTFLLERLERFMTLPYEIVSHMSGVRPTVSDRRPLVGQHPEHNNLFVLNGMGSRGVMTAPTAANALYKYIYEGLAIDPEMDVARFLP
;
A
#
# COMPACT_ATOMS: atom_id res chain seq x y z
N ARG A 1 17.54 1.65 -6.62
CA ARG A 1 16.22 1.20 -7.12
C ARG A 1 15.49 2.37 -7.74
N VAL A 2 14.85 2.14 -8.88
CA VAL A 2 14.01 3.11 -9.58
C VAL A 2 12.58 2.59 -9.60
N GLY A 3 11.63 3.43 -9.31
CA GLY A 3 10.20 3.08 -9.26
C GLY A 3 9.36 4.32 -8.97
N SER A 4 8.10 4.21 -9.23
CA SER A 4 7.35 3.07 -9.70
C SER A 4 6.32 3.52 -10.72
N THR A 5 5.81 2.56 -11.48
CA THR A 5 4.60 2.76 -12.28
C THR A 5 3.37 2.56 -11.40
N TYR A 6 2.22 3.01 -11.90
CA TYR A 6 0.94 2.88 -11.22
C TYR A 6 -0.17 2.65 -12.24
N PHE A 7 -0.52 1.37 -12.44
CA PHE A 7 -1.59 0.96 -13.35
C PHE A 7 -2.78 0.39 -12.57
N TRP A 8 -3.89 1.08 -12.56
CA TRP A 8 -5.09 0.69 -11.83
C TRP A 8 -5.83 -0.50 -12.42
N ARG A 9 -5.79 -0.63 -13.74
CA ARG A 9 -6.59 -1.61 -14.48
C ARG A 9 -5.89 -2.93 -14.68
N ASP A 10 -4.58 -2.88 -14.81
CA ASP A 10 -3.75 -4.08 -14.99
C ASP A 10 -3.29 -4.59 -13.61
N LYS A 11 -3.82 -5.73 -13.21
CA LYS A 11 -3.49 -6.45 -11.98
C LYS A 11 -2.82 -7.77 -12.29
N THR A 12 -2.31 -7.96 -13.50
CA THR A 12 -1.57 -9.16 -13.87
C THR A 12 -0.30 -9.28 -13.05
N GLU A 13 0.03 -10.49 -12.68
CA GLU A 13 1.28 -10.77 -12.01
C GLU A 13 2.43 -10.70 -13.01
N GLY A 14 3.51 -10.05 -12.62
CA GLY A 14 4.71 -9.92 -13.40
C GLY A 14 4.96 -8.53 -13.98
N PRO A 15 6.23 -8.22 -14.24
CA PRO A 15 6.62 -6.96 -14.85
C PRO A 15 6.28 -6.94 -16.34
N THR A 16 5.91 -5.77 -16.86
CA THR A 16 5.60 -5.56 -18.28
C THR A 16 6.69 -4.74 -18.97
N GLU A 17 6.96 -4.99 -20.25
CA GLU A 17 7.92 -4.20 -21.01
C GLU A 17 7.49 -2.71 -21.12
N ALA A 18 6.20 -2.43 -21.20
CA ALA A 18 5.69 -1.06 -21.18
C ALA A 18 6.05 -0.32 -19.88
N ALA A 19 5.94 -0.99 -18.72
CA ALA A 19 6.34 -0.42 -17.45
C ALA A 19 7.85 -0.18 -17.36
N LYS A 20 8.65 -1.10 -17.89
CA LYS A 20 10.10 -0.96 -17.98
C LYS A 20 10.50 0.24 -18.82
N THR A 21 9.98 0.33 -20.04
CA THR A 21 10.23 1.46 -20.95
C THR A 21 9.89 2.78 -20.30
N PHE A 22 8.71 2.87 -19.69
CA PHE A 22 8.25 4.06 -18.96
C PHE A 22 9.23 4.49 -17.85
N LEU A 23 9.76 3.54 -17.07
CA LEU A 23 10.69 3.85 -16.00
C LEU A 23 12.05 4.28 -16.53
N LEU A 24 12.54 3.64 -17.60
CA LEU A 24 13.84 3.96 -18.21
C LEU A 24 13.83 5.34 -18.88
N GLU A 25 12.81 5.66 -19.65
CA GLU A 25 12.65 6.99 -20.26
C GLU A 25 12.67 8.13 -19.23
N ARG A 26 12.12 7.87 -18.04
CA ARG A 26 12.13 8.86 -16.96
C ARG A 26 13.46 8.91 -16.22
N LEU A 27 14.11 7.77 -16.04
CA LEU A 27 15.44 7.69 -15.44
C LEU A 27 16.46 8.47 -16.28
N GLU A 28 16.45 8.28 -17.59
CA GLU A 28 17.38 8.89 -18.55
C GLU A 28 17.28 10.42 -18.63
N ARG A 29 16.19 11.01 -18.13
CA ARG A 29 16.04 12.48 -18.07
C ARG A 29 16.99 13.15 -17.08
N PHE A 30 17.48 12.41 -16.07
CA PHE A 30 18.35 12.97 -15.04
C PHE A 30 19.57 12.10 -14.73
N MET A 31 19.57 10.83 -15.17
CA MET A 31 20.70 9.93 -14.99
C MET A 31 21.65 10.02 -16.18
N THR A 32 22.84 10.55 -15.93
CA THR A 32 23.88 10.72 -16.94
C THR A 32 25.00 9.67 -16.83
N LEU A 33 25.01 8.89 -15.75
CA LEU A 33 25.99 7.84 -15.51
C LEU A 33 25.56 6.53 -16.17
N PRO A 34 26.50 5.68 -16.62
CA PRO A 34 26.18 4.35 -17.09
C PRO A 34 25.56 3.51 -15.97
N TYR A 35 24.56 2.71 -16.31
CA TYR A 35 23.88 1.81 -15.38
C TYR A 35 23.57 0.47 -16.04
N GLU A 36 23.34 -0.53 -15.22
CA GLU A 36 22.91 -1.86 -15.61
C GLU A 36 21.58 -2.20 -14.94
N ILE A 37 20.69 -2.82 -15.71
CA ILE A 37 19.40 -3.32 -15.20
C ILE A 37 19.59 -4.74 -14.69
N VAL A 38 19.74 -4.90 -13.39
CA VAL A 38 19.96 -6.21 -12.76
C VAL A 38 18.67 -6.98 -12.49
N SER A 39 17.53 -6.30 -12.39
CA SER A 39 16.21 -6.93 -12.21
C SER A 39 15.07 -5.97 -12.51
N HIS A 40 13.93 -6.54 -12.91
CA HIS A 40 12.66 -5.83 -13.08
C HIS A 40 11.57 -6.61 -12.37
N MET A 41 10.88 -5.97 -11.45
CA MET A 41 9.87 -6.61 -10.59
C MET A 41 8.59 -5.79 -10.57
N SER A 42 7.48 -6.47 -10.38
CA SER A 42 6.18 -5.82 -10.13
C SER A 42 5.54 -6.38 -8.86
N GLY A 43 4.50 -5.72 -8.39
CA GLY A 43 3.71 -6.17 -7.28
C GLY A 43 2.41 -5.38 -7.16
N VAL A 44 1.38 -6.03 -6.65
CA VAL A 44 0.08 -5.39 -6.41
C VAL A 44 0.09 -4.76 -5.02
N ARG A 45 -0.24 -3.46 -4.95
CA ARG A 45 -0.38 -2.76 -3.67
C ARG A 45 -1.76 -3.00 -3.08
N PRO A 46 -1.87 -3.32 -1.80
CA PRO A 46 -3.15 -3.40 -1.11
C PRO A 46 -3.70 -1.98 -0.93
N THR A 47 -4.64 -1.61 -1.80
CA THR A 47 -5.28 -0.28 -1.78
C THR A 47 -6.77 -0.45 -1.69
N VAL A 48 -7.42 0.31 -0.82
CA VAL A 48 -8.88 0.40 -0.69
C VAL A 48 -9.42 1.58 -1.50
N SER A 49 -10.74 1.60 -1.73
CA SER A 49 -11.40 2.57 -2.61
C SER A 49 -11.15 4.03 -2.22
N ASP A 50 -11.15 4.33 -0.92
CA ASP A 50 -10.91 5.67 -0.36
C ASP A 50 -9.42 6.00 -0.13
N ARG A 51 -8.50 5.05 -0.42
CA ARG A 51 -7.05 5.20 -0.27
C ARG A 51 -6.57 5.52 1.15
N ARG A 52 -7.34 5.17 2.16
CA ARG A 52 -6.98 5.30 3.57
C ARG A 52 -6.62 3.94 4.16
N PRO A 53 -5.81 3.86 5.20
CA PRO A 53 -5.54 2.60 5.89
C PRO A 53 -6.84 1.90 6.32
N LEU A 54 -6.79 0.58 6.37
CA LEU A 54 -7.87 -0.27 6.83
C LEU A 54 -7.44 -0.92 8.13
N VAL A 55 -8.01 -0.49 9.24
CA VAL A 55 -7.61 -0.89 10.58
C VAL A 55 -8.87 -1.26 11.38
N GLY A 56 -8.81 -2.31 12.16
CA GLY A 56 -9.90 -2.62 13.07
C GLY A 56 -10.18 -4.09 13.28
N GLN A 57 -11.28 -4.39 13.94
CA GLN A 57 -11.73 -5.72 14.29
C GLN A 57 -12.83 -6.17 13.33
N HIS A 58 -12.86 -7.47 13.04
CA HIS A 58 -13.95 -8.08 12.28
C HIS A 58 -15.26 -7.98 13.08
N PRO A 59 -16.39 -7.62 12.47
CA PRO A 59 -17.65 -7.39 13.19
C PRO A 59 -18.21 -8.63 13.88
N GLU A 60 -17.97 -9.82 13.33
CA GLU A 60 -18.51 -11.09 13.83
C GLU A 60 -17.47 -11.96 14.56
N HIS A 61 -16.18 -11.61 14.46
CA HIS A 61 -15.09 -12.42 15.03
C HIS A 61 -14.18 -11.58 15.91
N ASN A 62 -14.36 -11.67 17.21
CA ASN A 62 -13.67 -10.84 18.20
C ASN A 62 -12.14 -11.00 18.24
N ASN A 63 -11.59 -12.08 17.69
CA ASN A 63 -10.16 -12.34 17.68
C ASN A 63 -9.53 -12.11 16.28
N LEU A 64 -10.30 -11.57 15.34
CA LEU A 64 -9.83 -11.29 13.99
C LEU A 64 -9.70 -9.80 13.75
N PHE A 65 -8.51 -9.36 13.42
CA PHE A 65 -8.18 -7.95 13.17
C PHE A 65 -7.60 -7.75 11.78
N VAL A 66 -7.78 -6.56 11.24
CA VAL A 66 -7.19 -6.13 9.98
C VAL A 66 -6.27 -4.95 10.18
N LEU A 67 -5.11 -4.99 9.50
CA LEU A 67 -4.18 -3.88 9.33
C LEU A 67 -3.68 -3.91 7.90
N ASN A 68 -4.31 -3.16 7.02
CA ASN A 68 -4.05 -3.20 5.58
C ASN A 68 -4.40 -1.87 4.89
N GLY A 69 -4.51 -1.87 3.57
CA GLY A 69 -4.97 -0.70 2.81
C GLY A 69 -3.97 0.46 2.71
N MET A 70 -2.69 0.22 3.02
CA MET A 70 -1.65 1.27 3.08
C MET A 70 -1.32 1.88 1.71
N GLY A 71 -1.62 1.17 0.61
CA GLY A 71 -1.38 1.63 -0.75
C GLY A 71 0.08 1.99 -1.02
N SER A 72 0.33 3.14 -1.64
CA SER A 72 1.68 3.62 -1.97
C SER A 72 2.38 4.37 -0.83
N ARG A 73 1.66 4.68 0.25
CA ARG A 73 2.16 5.46 1.40
C ARG A 73 2.44 4.63 2.64
N GLY A 74 2.50 3.30 2.49
CA GLY A 74 2.63 2.37 3.61
C GLY A 74 3.79 2.67 4.56
N VAL A 75 4.95 3.05 4.04
CA VAL A 75 6.11 3.40 4.88
C VAL A 75 5.81 4.56 5.84
N MET A 76 4.99 5.52 5.41
CA MET A 76 4.61 6.68 6.22
C MET A 76 3.43 6.38 7.16
N THR A 77 2.44 5.62 6.68
CA THR A 77 1.16 5.45 7.38
C THR A 77 1.12 4.21 8.28
N ALA A 78 1.91 3.18 7.99
CA ALA A 78 1.89 1.93 8.74
C ALA A 78 2.22 2.09 10.24
N PRO A 79 3.20 2.90 10.67
CA PRO A 79 3.47 3.09 12.09
C PRO A 79 2.27 3.66 12.85
N THR A 80 1.61 4.67 12.28
CA THR A 80 0.41 5.29 12.90
C THR A 80 -0.76 4.30 12.94
N ALA A 81 -1.00 3.59 11.85
CA ALA A 81 -2.06 2.60 11.77
C ALA A 81 -1.84 1.41 12.72
N ALA A 82 -0.60 0.94 12.84
CA ALA A 82 -0.23 -0.12 13.78
C ALA A 82 -0.41 0.32 15.24
N ASN A 83 -0.01 1.55 15.57
CA ASN A 83 -0.21 2.10 16.91
C ASN A 83 -1.70 2.28 17.23
N ALA A 84 -2.52 2.68 16.26
CA ALA A 84 -3.98 2.78 16.44
C ALA A 84 -4.59 1.40 16.75
N LEU A 85 -4.19 0.36 16.00
CA LEU A 85 -4.65 -1.00 16.25
C LEU A 85 -4.18 -1.53 17.61
N TYR A 86 -2.93 -1.28 17.98
CA TYR A 86 -2.39 -1.65 19.29
C TYR A 86 -3.21 -1.04 20.43
N LYS A 87 -3.45 0.26 20.37
CA LYS A 87 -4.25 0.97 21.38
C LYS A 87 -5.70 0.48 21.44
N TYR A 88 -6.28 0.16 20.31
CA TYR A 88 -7.61 -0.43 20.25
C TYR A 88 -7.67 -1.77 20.99
N ILE A 89 -6.70 -2.66 20.72
CA ILE A 89 -6.67 -4.02 21.29
C ILE A 89 -6.35 -4.01 22.78
N TYR A 90 -5.39 -3.23 23.21
CA TYR A 90 -4.84 -3.32 24.57
C TYR A 90 -5.28 -2.21 25.52
N GLU A 91 -5.71 -1.07 25.00
CA GLU A 91 -6.09 0.08 25.79
C GLU A 91 -7.60 0.42 25.65
N GLY A 92 -8.32 -0.25 24.76
CA GLY A 92 -9.74 -0.01 24.49
C GLY A 92 -10.04 1.35 23.86
N LEU A 93 -9.03 1.98 23.24
CA LEU A 93 -9.19 3.28 22.59
C LEU A 93 -9.79 3.12 21.20
N ALA A 94 -10.71 3.98 20.83
CA ALA A 94 -11.35 3.98 19.51
C ALA A 94 -10.31 4.26 18.41
N ILE A 95 -10.49 3.59 17.28
CA ILE A 95 -9.74 3.87 16.05
C ILE A 95 -10.33 5.12 15.41
N ASP A 96 -9.46 5.94 14.81
CA ASP A 96 -9.89 7.09 14.01
C ASP A 96 -10.88 6.63 12.92
N PRO A 97 -12.08 7.22 12.81
CA PRO A 97 -13.08 6.83 11.81
C PRO A 97 -12.56 6.81 10.37
N GLU A 98 -11.55 7.62 10.05
CA GLU A 98 -10.92 7.62 8.73
C GLU A 98 -10.08 6.37 8.44
N MET A 99 -9.66 5.64 9.48
CA MET A 99 -8.90 4.39 9.36
C MET A 99 -9.72 3.15 9.73
N ASP A 100 -10.80 3.33 10.49
CA ASP A 100 -11.61 2.21 10.99
C ASP A 100 -12.21 1.40 9.85
N VAL A 101 -12.08 0.06 9.91
CA VAL A 101 -12.73 -0.86 8.98
C VAL A 101 -14.25 -0.75 9.03
N ALA A 102 -14.81 -0.33 10.15
CA ALA A 102 -16.25 -0.15 10.34
C ALA A 102 -16.88 0.82 9.31
N ARG A 103 -16.10 1.72 8.71
CA ARG A 103 -16.59 2.63 7.66
C ARG A 103 -17.04 1.94 6.36
N PHE A 104 -16.68 0.66 6.18
CA PHE A 104 -17.11 -0.17 5.05
C PHE A 104 -18.18 -1.20 5.44
N LEU A 105 -18.57 -1.23 6.69
CA LEU A 105 -19.65 -2.11 7.15
C LEU A 105 -21.00 -1.39 7.00
N PRO A 106 -22.07 -2.15 6.73
CA PRO A 106 -23.41 -1.60 6.60
C PRO A 106 -23.94 -1.03 7.93
#